data_d687d81ec3c77ad1794aaef2674d8bad
#
_entry.id   d687d81ec3c77ad1794aaef2674d8bad
#
_cell.length_a   1.000
_cell.length_b   1.000
_cell.length_c   1.000
_cell.angle_alpha   90.00
_cell.angle_beta   90.00
_cell.angle_gamma   90.00
#
_symmetry.space_group_name_H-M   'P 1'
#
loop_
_entity.id
_entity.type
_entity.pdbx_description
1 polymer ?
#
loop_
_entity_poly.entity_id
_entity_poly.type
_entity_poly.pdbx_seq_one_letter_code
_entity_poly.pdbx_strand_id
1 'polypeptide(L)'
;MLTLRSYVGDRWVEGGGTPQTLLNPATEDPLATASSEGVDLAAALDHARARGGPALRALSFAERGAMLGTIAKAIQAHRDELLDLAVANGGNTRSDAKFDVEGAVATLSAYAELGAALGAARYLTDGEGLQLGRSPRFHGQHVGVPRTGVAVHVNAFNFPAWGFAEKAATALLAGMPVVSKPATSSAMVAHRIMQIVVEAKILPEGALSLLVGNARELPALLGAQDVLAFTGSGDTGARLRALPNVIRESVRVNVEADSLNAAVLGPDVEQGSDMYELFLKDVQRDITQKAGQKCTAIRRVVVPAAIAGAVRDDLVELLGAVRVGNPARDDVRMGPLATATQLADARAGVERLAAEGRLAFGSAAPLAAAGVDAGKGYFISPVLVAFEAGAAATAVHDREVFGPVASLLPYSGDAAEAVAIVARGNGGLVSSLYSDDGDWLQDAVFGIAPHHGRIFLGHPKIELSPGPGTVLPQLVHGGPGRAGGGEELGGPRGLAFYMQRVALEGARPVIGKLLGPQPG
;
A
#
# COMPACT_ATOMS: atom_id res chain seq x y z
N MET A 1 -12.37 12.17 -25.74
CA MET A 1 -11.35 11.74 -24.77
C MET A 1 -11.40 12.70 -23.59
N LEU A 2 -11.45 12.18 -22.35
CA LEU A 2 -11.54 13.00 -21.14
C LEU A 2 -10.20 13.67 -20.82
N THR A 3 -10.19 14.96 -20.46
CA THR A 3 -9.01 15.61 -19.88
C THR A 3 -9.11 15.63 -18.37
N LEU A 4 -8.17 14.97 -17.68
CA LEU A 4 -8.09 15.02 -16.23
C LEU A 4 -7.46 16.34 -15.81
N ARG A 5 -8.10 17.04 -14.88
CA ARG A 5 -7.66 18.31 -14.33
C ARG A 5 -7.15 18.12 -12.89
N SER A 6 -6.14 18.86 -12.50
CA SER A 6 -5.71 18.96 -11.10
C SER A 6 -6.70 19.80 -10.30
N TYR A 7 -6.91 19.45 -9.02
CA TYR A 7 -7.67 20.28 -8.08
C TYR A 7 -6.69 20.91 -7.09
N VAL A 8 -6.35 22.16 -7.32
CA VAL A 8 -5.38 22.91 -6.52
C VAL A 8 -5.88 24.34 -6.30
N GLY A 9 -5.63 24.89 -5.11
CA GLY A 9 -6.18 26.20 -4.73
C GLY A 9 -7.70 26.24 -4.80
N ASP A 10 -8.35 25.15 -4.42
CA ASP A 10 -9.81 24.93 -4.41
C ASP A 10 -10.50 25.12 -5.78
N ARG A 11 -9.77 24.88 -6.85
CA ARG A 11 -10.29 24.97 -8.23
C ARG A 11 -9.69 23.88 -9.12
N TRP A 12 -10.45 23.52 -10.13
CA TRP A 12 -9.99 22.62 -11.19
C TRP A 12 -9.11 23.38 -12.19
N VAL A 13 -7.87 22.91 -12.36
CA VAL A 13 -6.86 23.52 -13.24
C VAL A 13 -6.43 22.47 -14.26
N GLU A 14 -6.48 22.82 -15.53
CA GLU A 14 -5.95 22.00 -16.61
C GLU A 14 -4.47 22.31 -16.83
N GLY A 15 -3.64 21.28 -16.92
CA GLY A 15 -2.24 21.43 -17.27
C GLY A 15 -2.05 21.65 -18.78
N GLY A 16 -1.02 22.40 -19.13
CA GLY A 16 -0.61 22.68 -20.51
C GLY A 16 0.32 21.63 -21.11
N GLY A 17 1.02 22.02 -22.17
CA GLY A 17 2.07 21.24 -22.83
C GLY A 17 1.58 19.94 -23.46
N THR A 18 2.48 18.93 -23.55
CA THR A 18 2.14 17.63 -24.13
C THR A 18 1.58 16.70 -23.06
N PRO A 19 0.27 16.38 -23.08
CA PRO A 19 -0.34 15.55 -22.09
C PRO A 19 0.06 14.07 -22.25
N GLN A 20 0.12 13.35 -21.15
CA GLN A 20 0.24 11.90 -21.14
C GLN A 20 -1.14 11.26 -21.39
N THR A 21 -1.20 10.29 -22.29
CA THR A 21 -2.42 9.53 -22.57
C THR A 21 -2.55 8.36 -21.60
N LEU A 22 -3.72 8.22 -20.97
CA LEU A 22 -4.09 7.08 -20.16
C LEU A 22 -4.82 6.07 -21.05
N LEU A 23 -4.38 4.83 -20.99
CA LEU A 23 -4.90 3.76 -21.85
C LEU A 23 -5.72 2.76 -21.04
N ASN A 24 -6.61 2.05 -21.72
CA ASN A 24 -7.17 0.80 -21.23
C ASN A 24 -6.11 -0.30 -21.39
N PRO A 25 -5.60 -0.91 -20.32
CA PRO A 25 -4.51 -1.88 -20.42
C PRO A 25 -4.92 -3.21 -21.07
N ALA A 26 -6.21 -3.48 -21.25
CA ALA A 26 -6.71 -4.66 -21.93
C ALA A 26 -6.82 -4.49 -23.45
N THR A 27 -7.17 -3.28 -23.93
CA THR A 27 -7.45 -3.01 -25.36
C THR A 27 -6.47 -2.01 -25.97
N GLU A 28 -5.72 -1.29 -25.14
CA GLU A 28 -4.84 -0.17 -25.50
C GLU A 28 -5.59 1.06 -26.06
N ASP A 29 -6.90 1.12 -25.88
CA ASP A 29 -7.70 2.27 -26.29
C ASP A 29 -7.40 3.48 -25.39
N PRO A 30 -7.32 4.70 -25.98
CA PRO A 30 -7.14 5.92 -25.21
C PRO A 30 -8.42 6.29 -24.44
N LEU A 31 -8.30 6.48 -23.12
CA LEU A 31 -9.40 6.82 -22.22
C LEU A 31 -9.41 8.31 -21.84
N ALA A 32 -8.23 8.81 -21.44
CA ALA A 32 -8.08 10.17 -20.94
C ALA A 32 -6.69 10.71 -21.22
N THR A 33 -6.53 12.02 -20.97
CA THR A 33 -5.21 12.69 -20.96
C THR A 33 -5.01 13.41 -19.64
N ALA A 34 -3.75 13.57 -19.23
CA ALA A 34 -3.37 14.32 -18.02
C ALA A 34 -2.04 15.05 -18.21
N SER A 35 -1.96 16.29 -17.70
CA SER A 35 -0.75 17.05 -17.61
C SER A 35 -0.72 17.88 -16.32
N SER A 36 0.48 18.12 -15.79
CA SER A 36 0.73 19.07 -14.70
C SER A 36 1.58 20.26 -15.15
N GLU A 37 1.90 20.36 -16.44
CA GLU A 37 2.73 21.44 -16.95
C GLU A 37 2.01 22.78 -16.78
N GLY A 38 2.71 23.80 -16.25
CA GLY A 38 2.14 25.12 -15.98
C GLY A 38 1.23 25.20 -14.74
N VAL A 39 1.01 24.11 -14.01
CA VAL A 39 0.36 24.15 -12.70
C VAL A 39 1.36 24.74 -11.69
N ASP A 40 0.97 25.81 -11.00
CA ASP A 40 1.80 26.43 -9.96
C ASP A 40 1.82 25.54 -8.70
N LEU A 41 2.86 24.69 -8.63
CA LEU A 41 3.03 23.72 -7.52
C LEU A 41 3.33 24.42 -6.19
N ALA A 42 4.09 25.53 -6.23
CA ALA A 42 4.44 26.29 -5.04
C ALA A 42 3.18 26.93 -4.45
N ALA A 43 2.38 27.62 -5.27
CA ALA A 43 1.11 28.19 -4.84
C ALA A 43 0.12 27.13 -4.31
N ALA A 44 0.11 25.92 -4.90
CA ALA A 44 -0.73 24.83 -4.41
C ALA A 44 -0.33 24.36 -3.00
N LEU A 45 0.99 24.22 -2.75
CA LEU A 45 1.50 23.88 -1.42
C LEU A 45 1.23 25.00 -0.40
N ASP A 46 1.45 26.27 -0.78
CA ASP A 46 1.24 27.42 0.08
C ASP A 46 -0.25 27.61 0.44
N HIS A 47 -1.14 27.37 -0.51
CA HIS A 47 -2.58 27.37 -0.25
C HIS A 47 -2.98 26.30 0.79
N ALA A 48 -2.48 25.06 0.62
CA ALA A 48 -2.72 23.98 1.58
C ALA A 48 -2.19 24.34 2.98
N ARG A 49 -0.96 24.90 3.07
CA ARG A 49 -0.36 25.33 4.33
C ARG A 49 -1.14 26.49 5.00
N ALA A 50 -1.53 27.49 4.21
CA ALA A 50 -2.13 28.73 4.71
C ALA A 50 -3.63 28.60 5.01
N ARG A 51 -4.36 27.78 4.28
CA ARG A 51 -5.82 27.60 4.42
C ARG A 51 -6.18 26.26 5.05
N GLY A 52 -5.82 25.15 4.42
CA GLY A 52 -6.20 23.81 4.86
C GLY A 52 -5.66 23.45 6.23
N GLY A 53 -4.38 23.72 6.47
CA GLY A 53 -3.73 23.42 7.75
C GLY A 53 -4.41 24.09 8.96
N PRO A 54 -4.55 25.41 9.01
CA PRO A 54 -5.26 26.08 10.10
C PRO A 54 -6.70 25.59 10.29
N ALA A 55 -7.44 25.40 9.20
CA ALA A 55 -8.82 24.93 9.27
C ALA A 55 -8.92 23.53 9.89
N LEU A 56 -8.07 22.59 9.48
CA LEU A 56 -8.04 21.23 10.05
C LEU A 56 -7.59 21.23 11.51
N ARG A 57 -6.56 22.01 11.88
CA ARG A 57 -6.07 22.10 13.27
C ARG A 57 -7.05 22.76 14.23
N ALA A 58 -7.99 23.57 13.72
CA ALA A 58 -9.07 24.13 14.54
C ALA A 58 -10.09 23.07 14.98
N LEU A 59 -10.20 21.97 14.23
CA LEU A 59 -11.12 20.87 14.49
C LEU A 59 -10.54 19.86 15.48
N SER A 60 -11.40 19.23 16.27
CA SER A 60 -11.09 18.07 17.11
C SER A 60 -10.87 16.79 16.26
N PHE A 61 -10.34 15.74 16.90
CA PHE A 61 -10.25 14.43 16.24
C PHE A 61 -11.63 13.90 15.83
N ALA A 62 -12.65 14.06 16.68
CA ALA A 62 -14.02 13.62 16.38
C ALA A 62 -14.58 14.34 15.13
N GLU A 63 -14.39 15.65 15.01
CA GLU A 63 -14.85 16.42 13.85
C GLU A 63 -14.11 16.02 12.57
N ARG A 64 -12.78 15.85 12.63
CA ARG A 64 -11.98 15.34 11.49
C ARG A 64 -12.35 13.92 11.12
N GLY A 65 -12.61 13.06 12.13
CA GLY A 65 -13.12 11.70 11.92
C GLY A 65 -14.49 11.68 11.22
N ALA A 66 -15.41 12.56 11.62
CA ALA A 66 -16.73 12.68 10.99
C ALA A 66 -16.63 13.06 9.50
N MET A 67 -15.67 13.93 9.13
CA MET A 67 -15.39 14.23 7.72
C MET A 67 -14.93 12.98 6.95
N LEU A 68 -14.02 12.18 7.52
CA LEU A 68 -13.57 10.93 6.90
C LEU A 68 -14.71 9.94 6.71
N GLY A 69 -15.59 9.78 7.70
CA GLY A 69 -16.79 8.96 7.58
C GLY A 69 -17.75 9.44 6.49
N THR A 70 -17.83 10.74 6.29
CA THR A 70 -18.65 11.32 5.20
C THR A 70 -18.02 11.05 3.83
N ILE A 71 -16.69 11.13 3.72
CA ILE A 71 -15.97 10.73 2.48
C ILE A 71 -16.18 9.26 2.18
N ALA A 72 -16.05 8.37 3.19
CA ALA A 72 -16.29 6.93 3.02
C ALA A 72 -17.69 6.64 2.46
N LYS A 73 -18.72 7.28 3.01
CA LYS A 73 -20.12 7.15 2.55
C LYS A 73 -20.30 7.69 1.12
N ALA A 74 -19.68 8.81 0.79
CA ALA A 74 -19.75 9.38 -0.55
C ALA A 74 -19.08 8.46 -1.60
N ILE A 75 -17.91 7.89 -1.30
CA ILE A 75 -17.24 6.89 -2.16
C ILE A 75 -18.14 5.66 -2.31
N GLN A 76 -18.72 5.16 -1.22
CA GLN A 76 -19.60 3.99 -1.26
C GLN A 76 -20.86 4.24 -2.11
N ALA A 77 -21.41 5.45 -2.09
CA ALA A 77 -22.58 5.82 -2.92
C ALA A 77 -22.25 5.81 -4.43
N HIS A 78 -21.00 6.03 -4.81
CA HIS A 78 -20.50 6.00 -6.20
C HIS A 78 -19.70 4.72 -6.53
N ARG A 79 -19.86 3.68 -5.71
CA ARG A 79 -19.07 2.45 -5.78
C ARG A 79 -19.03 1.85 -7.18
N ASP A 80 -20.16 1.60 -7.81
CA ASP A 80 -20.20 0.88 -9.08
C ASP A 80 -19.56 1.68 -10.22
N GLU A 81 -19.72 3.00 -10.24
CA GLU A 81 -19.01 3.90 -11.16
C GLU A 81 -17.47 3.79 -10.97
N LEU A 82 -17.00 3.77 -9.74
CA LEU A 82 -15.57 3.63 -9.43
C LEU A 82 -15.03 2.25 -9.82
N LEU A 83 -15.82 1.19 -9.65
CA LEU A 83 -15.46 -0.15 -10.13
C LEU A 83 -15.31 -0.18 -11.65
N ASP A 84 -16.23 0.42 -12.39
CA ASP A 84 -16.18 0.47 -13.85
C ASP A 84 -14.93 1.25 -14.34
N LEU A 85 -14.58 2.35 -13.67
CA LEU A 85 -13.35 3.10 -13.95
C LEU A 85 -12.10 2.27 -13.63
N ALA A 86 -12.09 1.51 -12.53
CA ALA A 86 -10.95 0.66 -12.16
C ALA A 86 -10.78 -0.53 -13.13
N VAL A 87 -11.87 -1.07 -13.67
CA VAL A 87 -11.83 -2.08 -14.75
C VAL A 87 -11.24 -1.46 -16.01
N ALA A 88 -11.74 -0.31 -16.43
CA ALA A 88 -11.33 0.32 -17.68
C ALA A 88 -9.88 0.84 -17.66
N ASN A 89 -9.48 1.58 -16.61
CA ASN A 89 -8.17 2.25 -16.56
C ASN A 89 -7.10 1.46 -15.79
N GLY A 90 -7.50 0.62 -14.84
CA GLY A 90 -6.56 -0.19 -14.04
C GLY A 90 -6.34 -1.61 -14.57
N GLY A 91 -7.17 -2.09 -15.50
CA GLY A 91 -7.14 -3.49 -15.96
C GLY A 91 -7.59 -4.49 -14.90
N ASN A 92 -8.24 -4.03 -13.86
CA ASN A 92 -8.69 -4.87 -12.74
C ASN A 92 -9.92 -5.70 -13.15
N THR A 93 -10.01 -6.95 -12.71
CA THR A 93 -11.31 -7.63 -12.69
C THR A 93 -12.27 -6.87 -11.78
N ARG A 94 -13.58 -7.09 -11.92
CA ARG A 94 -14.55 -6.42 -11.03
C ARG A 94 -14.31 -6.80 -9.56
N SER A 95 -13.84 -8.02 -9.28
CA SER A 95 -13.44 -8.45 -7.94
C SER A 95 -12.22 -7.69 -7.41
N ASP A 96 -11.22 -7.47 -8.25
CA ASP A 96 -10.01 -6.72 -7.90
C ASP A 96 -10.30 -5.22 -7.71
N ALA A 97 -11.18 -4.66 -8.55
CA ALA A 97 -11.67 -3.30 -8.41
C ALA A 97 -12.42 -3.10 -7.09
N LYS A 98 -13.26 -4.09 -6.74
CA LYS A 98 -13.97 -4.12 -5.45
C LYS A 98 -13.00 -4.14 -4.28
N PHE A 99 -11.93 -4.94 -4.34
CA PHE A 99 -10.91 -5.01 -3.31
C PHE A 99 -10.23 -3.66 -3.07
N ASP A 100 -9.94 -2.90 -4.11
CA ASP A 100 -9.35 -1.55 -4.02
C ASP A 100 -10.35 -0.52 -3.45
N VAL A 101 -11.54 -0.42 -4.02
CA VAL A 101 -12.54 0.60 -3.63
C VAL A 101 -13.10 0.34 -2.22
N GLU A 102 -13.42 -0.92 -1.89
CA GLU A 102 -13.91 -1.28 -0.55
C GLU A 102 -12.82 -1.16 0.52
N GLY A 103 -11.54 -1.44 0.17
CA GLY A 103 -10.41 -1.20 1.03
C GLY A 103 -10.26 0.29 1.39
N ALA A 104 -10.46 1.17 0.41
CA ALA A 104 -10.49 2.62 0.63
C ALA A 104 -11.60 3.04 1.61
N VAL A 105 -12.83 2.55 1.38
CA VAL A 105 -13.99 2.84 2.26
C VAL A 105 -13.75 2.31 3.67
N ALA A 106 -13.26 1.08 3.81
CA ALA A 106 -12.98 0.46 5.11
C ALA A 106 -11.91 1.23 5.89
N THR A 107 -10.85 1.68 5.21
CA THR A 107 -9.77 2.45 5.84
C THR A 107 -10.27 3.82 6.31
N LEU A 108 -11.00 4.55 5.48
CA LEU A 108 -11.60 5.83 5.87
C LEU A 108 -12.56 5.68 7.06
N SER A 109 -13.37 4.61 7.06
CA SER A 109 -14.30 4.31 8.16
C SER A 109 -13.58 3.99 9.45
N ALA A 110 -12.51 3.18 9.42
CA ALA A 110 -11.72 2.86 10.59
C ALA A 110 -11.06 4.10 11.22
N TYR A 111 -10.52 5.01 10.38
CA TYR A 111 -9.97 6.27 10.89
C TYR A 111 -11.05 7.27 11.33
N ALA A 112 -12.26 7.18 10.80
CA ALA A 112 -13.41 7.93 11.32
C ALA A 112 -13.78 7.45 12.73
N GLU A 113 -13.84 6.14 12.97
CA GLU A 113 -14.06 5.53 14.28
C GLU A 113 -12.95 5.89 15.26
N LEU A 114 -11.68 5.84 14.83
CA LEU A 114 -10.55 6.29 15.64
C LEU A 114 -10.69 7.77 16.03
N GLY A 115 -11.09 8.63 15.10
CA GLY A 115 -11.35 10.05 15.38
C GLY A 115 -12.43 10.23 16.43
N ALA A 116 -13.54 9.49 16.33
CA ALA A 116 -14.60 9.49 17.32
C ALA A 116 -14.12 9.04 18.71
N ALA A 117 -13.29 7.98 18.76
CA ALA A 117 -12.71 7.46 20.01
C ALA A 117 -11.73 8.47 20.65
N LEU A 118 -10.95 9.22 19.86
CA LEU A 118 -10.05 10.27 20.34
C LEU A 118 -10.82 11.55 20.79
N GLY A 119 -12.07 11.70 20.41
CA GLY A 119 -13.00 12.67 20.93
C GLY A 119 -12.67 14.14 20.62
N ALA A 120 -12.90 15.00 21.60
CA ALA A 120 -12.77 16.45 21.46
C ALA A 120 -11.31 16.96 21.49
N ALA A 121 -10.35 16.09 21.70
CA ALA A 121 -8.93 16.45 21.70
C ALA A 121 -8.44 16.92 20.32
N ARG A 122 -7.41 17.77 20.29
CA ARG A 122 -6.75 18.26 19.07
C ARG A 122 -5.30 17.80 18.97
N TYR A 123 -4.79 17.15 19.99
CA TYR A 123 -3.45 16.57 20.11
C TYR A 123 -3.55 15.20 20.75
N LEU A 124 -2.53 14.37 20.53
CA LEU A 124 -2.42 13.06 21.19
C LEU A 124 -1.57 13.18 22.43
N THR A 125 -1.97 12.54 23.53
CA THR A 125 -1.06 12.23 24.64
C THR A 125 -0.33 10.93 24.32
N ASP A 126 0.97 10.91 24.57
CA ASP A 126 1.82 9.76 24.31
C ASP A 126 2.31 9.19 25.66
N GLY A 127 1.65 8.14 26.08
CA GLY A 127 1.88 7.50 27.36
C GLY A 127 1.38 8.30 28.56
N GLU A 128 1.69 7.80 29.75
CA GLU A 128 1.39 8.47 31.02
C GLU A 128 2.44 9.55 31.33
N GLY A 129 2.01 10.57 32.04
CA GLY A 129 2.93 11.58 32.51
C GLY A 129 3.83 11.07 33.65
N LEU A 130 5.06 11.57 33.70
CA LEU A 130 6.11 11.09 34.58
C LEU A 130 6.54 12.19 35.57
N GLN A 131 6.83 11.79 36.82
CA GLN A 131 7.56 12.64 37.74
C GLN A 131 9.04 12.69 37.33
N LEU A 132 9.56 13.90 37.07
CA LEU A 132 10.92 14.09 36.52
C LEU A 132 12.02 14.32 37.58
N GLY A 133 11.72 14.29 38.87
CA GLY A 133 12.71 14.50 39.91
C GLY A 133 12.17 14.21 41.30
N ARG A 134 12.87 14.69 42.34
CA ARG A 134 12.46 14.48 43.72
C ARG A 134 11.16 15.23 44.09
N SER A 135 10.88 16.34 43.40
CA SER A 135 9.64 17.08 43.61
C SER A 135 8.47 16.39 42.92
N PRO A 136 7.40 16.02 43.66
CA PRO A 136 6.20 15.44 43.05
C PRO A 136 5.43 16.42 42.16
N ARG A 137 5.80 17.70 42.19
CA ARG A 137 5.23 18.76 41.36
C ARG A 137 5.93 18.90 40.02
N PHE A 138 7.18 18.41 39.87
CA PHE A 138 7.92 18.49 38.62
C PHE A 138 7.58 17.28 37.74
N HIS A 139 6.90 17.53 36.65
CA HIS A 139 6.25 16.52 35.82
C HIS A 139 6.56 16.72 34.34
N GLY A 140 6.59 15.64 33.60
CA GLY A 140 6.77 15.62 32.15
C GLY A 140 5.69 14.81 31.47
N GLN A 141 5.27 15.26 30.31
CA GLN A 141 4.29 14.57 29.47
C GLN A 141 4.67 14.72 28.01
N HIS A 142 4.71 13.62 27.25
CA HIS A 142 4.81 13.70 25.80
C HIS A 142 3.44 13.94 25.15
N VAL A 143 3.43 14.77 24.14
CA VAL A 143 2.26 15.06 23.31
C VAL A 143 2.62 15.04 21.84
N GLY A 144 1.71 14.55 21.00
CA GLY A 144 1.77 14.66 19.55
C GLY A 144 0.89 15.81 19.10
N VAL A 145 1.43 16.79 18.39
CA VAL A 145 0.67 17.91 17.82
C VAL A 145 0.75 17.88 16.29
N PRO A 146 -0.31 18.28 15.55
CA PRO A 146 -0.25 18.35 14.10
C PRO A 146 0.92 19.20 13.61
N ARG A 147 1.65 18.74 12.60
CA ARG A 147 2.66 19.56 11.91
C ARG A 147 1.97 20.69 11.16
N THR A 148 2.67 21.80 10.94
CA THR A 148 2.11 23.02 10.33
C THR A 148 2.29 23.10 8.82
N GLY A 149 2.97 22.11 8.21
CA GLY A 149 3.18 21.99 6.78
C GLY A 149 2.04 21.31 6.03
N VAL A 150 2.39 20.70 4.90
CA VAL A 150 1.51 19.93 4.03
C VAL A 150 2.01 18.50 3.87
N ALA A 151 1.12 17.53 3.82
CA ALA A 151 1.43 16.14 3.48
C ALA A 151 1.33 15.95 1.96
N VAL A 152 2.46 15.67 1.32
CA VAL A 152 2.52 15.31 -0.10
C VAL A 152 2.52 13.79 -0.21
N HIS A 153 1.53 13.24 -0.90
CA HIS A 153 1.37 11.81 -1.13
C HIS A 153 1.62 11.48 -2.60
N VAL A 154 2.65 10.69 -2.87
CA VAL A 154 2.94 10.16 -4.21
C VAL A 154 2.53 8.69 -4.21
N ASN A 155 1.42 8.40 -4.85
CA ASN A 155 0.77 7.09 -4.81
C ASN A 155 1.15 6.24 -6.04
N ALA A 156 1.22 4.93 -5.85
CA ALA A 156 1.46 3.95 -6.90
C ALA A 156 0.20 3.70 -7.75
N PHE A 157 0.39 3.03 -8.88
CA PHE A 157 -0.67 2.79 -9.87
C PHE A 157 -1.63 1.66 -9.50
N ASN A 158 -1.21 0.75 -8.63
CA ASN A 158 -1.89 -0.53 -8.40
C ASN A 158 -3.11 -0.43 -7.47
N PHE A 159 -3.17 0.56 -6.59
CA PHE A 159 -4.31 0.83 -5.69
C PHE A 159 -4.73 2.30 -5.75
N PRO A 160 -5.33 2.76 -6.86
CA PRO A 160 -5.65 4.17 -7.04
C PRO A 160 -6.70 4.71 -6.06
N ALA A 161 -7.61 3.87 -5.55
CA ALA A 161 -8.57 4.25 -4.51
C ALA A 161 -7.99 4.06 -3.11
N TRP A 162 -7.50 2.87 -2.80
CA TRP A 162 -7.02 2.55 -1.46
C TRP A 162 -5.75 3.32 -1.09
N GLY A 163 -4.74 3.36 -1.98
CA GLY A 163 -3.51 4.12 -1.74
C GLY A 163 -3.76 5.62 -1.58
N PHE A 164 -4.76 6.18 -2.26
CA PHE A 164 -5.22 7.54 -2.00
C PHE A 164 -5.82 7.68 -0.60
N ALA A 165 -6.72 6.77 -0.21
CA ALA A 165 -7.49 6.85 1.02
C ALA A 165 -6.63 6.61 2.28
N GLU A 166 -5.74 5.62 2.28
CA GLU A 166 -4.94 5.25 3.46
C GLU A 166 -4.03 6.38 3.95
N LYS A 167 -3.36 7.06 3.01
CA LYS A 167 -2.49 8.19 3.34
C LYS A 167 -3.30 9.44 3.68
N ALA A 168 -4.39 9.72 2.92
CA ALA A 168 -5.24 10.87 3.18
C ALA A 168 -5.98 10.75 4.53
N ALA A 169 -6.50 9.56 4.90
CA ALA A 169 -7.20 9.34 6.15
C ALA A 169 -6.32 9.66 7.36
N THR A 170 -5.08 9.14 7.38
CA THR A 170 -4.14 9.37 8.47
C THR A 170 -3.71 10.84 8.57
N ALA A 171 -3.36 11.49 7.45
CA ALA A 171 -2.93 12.88 7.44
C ALA A 171 -4.05 13.85 7.84
N LEU A 172 -5.25 13.70 7.27
CA LEU A 172 -6.41 14.54 7.57
C LEU A 172 -6.85 14.38 9.04
N LEU A 173 -6.89 13.14 9.55
CA LEU A 173 -7.21 12.91 10.96
C LEU A 173 -6.14 13.50 11.89
N ALA A 174 -4.86 13.43 11.53
CA ALA A 174 -3.78 14.09 12.25
C ALA A 174 -3.88 15.64 12.21
N GLY A 175 -4.65 16.22 11.30
CA GLY A 175 -4.83 17.68 11.17
C GLY A 175 -3.87 18.32 10.16
N MET A 176 -3.33 17.54 9.23
CA MET A 176 -2.44 17.99 8.15
C MET A 176 -3.19 18.03 6.81
N PRO A 177 -3.09 19.14 6.03
CA PRO A 177 -3.66 19.18 4.68
C PRO A 177 -2.85 18.29 3.73
N VAL A 178 -3.49 17.83 2.66
CA VAL A 178 -2.95 16.84 1.75
C VAL A 178 -2.89 17.38 0.32
N VAL A 179 -1.76 17.15 -0.34
CA VAL A 179 -1.62 17.20 -1.81
C VAL A 179 -1.34 15.77 -2.29
N SER A 180 -2.34 15.15 -2.89
CA SER A 180 -2.23 13.78 -3.40
C SER A 180 -1.89 13.77 -4.89
N LYS A 181 -0.83 13.04 -5.24
CA LYS A 181 -0.38 12.82 -6.62
C LYS A 181 -0.48 11.34 -6.97
N PRO A 182 -1.57 10.88 -7.60
CA PRO A 182 -1.70 9.52 -8.07
C PRO A 182 -0.72 9.22 -9.20
N ALA A 183 -0.42 7.94 -9.44
CA ALA A 183 0.26 7.52 -10.65
C ALA A 183 -0.60 7.89 -11.87
N THR A 184 0.00 8.52 -12.88
CA THR A 184 -0.76 9.06 -14.01
C THR A 184 -1.49 7.96 -14.78
N SER A 185 -0.87 6.79 -14.96
CA SER A 185 -1.44 5.67 -15.73
C SER A 185 -2.79 5.17 -15.22
N SER A 186 -3.07 5.28 -13.91
CA SER A 186 -4.32 4.83 -13.27
C SER A 186 -5.07 5.95 -12.52
N ALA A 187 -4.84 7.21 -12.93
CA ALA A 187 -5.34 8.37 -12.20
C ALA A 187 -6.86 8.58 -12.24
N MET A 188 -7.60 7.91 -13.14
CA MET A 188 -9.04 8.18 -13.34
C MET A 188 -9.85 7.92 -12.08
N VAL A 189 -9.56 6.84 -11.33
CA VAL A 189 -10.27 6.50 -10.08
C VAL A 189 -10.03 7.57 -9.01
N ALA A 190 -8.77 7.93 -8.74
CA ALA A 190 -8.44 8.97 -7.77
C ALA A 190 -9.01 10.35 -8.16
N HIS A 191 -9.02 10.66 -9.46
CA HIS A 191 -9.62 11.89 -9.99
C HIS A 191 -11.14 11.91 -9.74
N ARG A 192 -11.84 10.80 -9.98
CA ARG A 192 -13.28 10.71 -9.71
C ARG A 192 -13.60 10.78 -8.22
N ILE A 193 -12.80 10.13 -7.37
CA ILE A 193 -12.92 10.27 -5.91
C ILE A 193 -12.80 11.74 -5.50
N MET A 194 -11.82 12.46 -6.05
CA MET A 194 -11.66 13.89 -5.75
C MET A 194 -12.87 14.71 -6.20
N GLN A 195 -13.46 14.42 -7.39
CA GLN A 195 -14.70 15.08 -7.83
C GLN A 195 -15.83 14.85 -6.83
N ILE A 196 -16.03 13.60 -6.39
CA ILE A 196 -17.06 13.24 -5.40
C ILE A 196 -16.88 14.04 -4.09
N VAL A 197 -15.65 14.13 -3.58
CA VAL A 197 -15.33 14.88 -2.36
C VAL A 197 -15.62 16.38 -2.52
N VAL A 198 -15.24 16.96 -3.65
CA VAL A 198 -15.45 18.38 -3.97
C VAL A 198 -16.94 18.68 -4.16
N GLU A 199 -17.67 17.88 -4.93
CA GLU A 199 -19.10 18.02 -5.17
C GLU A 199 -19.91 17.94 -3.86
N ALA A 200 -19.52 17.06 -2.96
CA ALA A 200 -20.15 16.87 -1.66
C ALA A 200 -19.78 17.95 -0.61
N LYS A 201 -18.80 18.83 -0.90
CA LYS A 201 -18.33 19.92 -0.01
C LYS A 201 -18.01 19.44 1.41
N ILE A 202 -17.30 18.31 1.51
CA ILE A 202 -17.04 17.63 2.79
C ILE A 202 -15.92 18.29 3.57
N LEU A 203 -14.89 18.75 2.89
CA LEU A 203 -13.65 19.26 3.50
C LEU A 203 -13.57 20.79 3.47
N PRO A 204 -12.90 21.40 4.44
CA PRO A 204 -12.60 22.82 4.37
C PRO A 204 -11.65 23.16 3.21
N GLU A 205 -11.68 24.41 2.77
CA GLU A 205 -10.79 24.93 1.72
C GLU A 205 -9.32 24.61 2.00
N GLY A 206 -8.59 24.15 0.98
CA GLY A 206 -7.16 23.82 1.08
C GLY A 206 -6.84 22.51 1.81
N ALA A 207 -7.82 21.79 2.37
CA ALA A 207 -7.55 20.56 3.13
C ALA A 207 -7.09 19.39 2.27
N LEU A 208 -7.58 19.29 1.04
CA LEU A 208 -7.23 18.21 0.12
C LEU A 208 -7.09 18.75 -1.30
N SER A 209 -5.97 18.46 -1.93
CA SER A 209 -5.68 18.76 -3.33
C SER A 209 -5.32 17.49 -4.08
N LEU A 210 -5.61 17.46 -5.38
CA LEU A 210 -5.23 16.40 -6.30
C LEU A 210 -4.38 16.99 -7.43
N LEU A 211 -3.22 16.38 -7.68
CA LEU A 211 -2.33 16.78 -8.75
C LEU A 211 -2.18 15.63 -9.76
N VAL A 212 -2.72 15.78 -10.96
CA VAL A 212 -2.59 14.80 -12.04
C VAL A 212 -1.46 15.17 -12.99
N GLY A 213 -0.82 14.16 -13.60
CA GLY A 213 0.34 14.34 -14.46
C GLY A 213 1.67 14.09 -13.75
N ASN A 214 2.77 14.59 -14.31
CA ASN A 214 4.11 14.16 -13.90
C ASN A 214 4.63 14.83 -12.62
N ALA A 215 4.50 16.13 -12.46
CA ALA A 215 4.84 16.93 -11.26
C ALA A 215 6.15 16.53 -10.54
N ARG A 216 7.23 16.26 -11.28
CA ARG A 216 8.51 15.76 -10.74
C ARG A 216 9.19 16.73 -9.78
N GLU A 217 8.94 18.03 -9.93
CA GLU A 217 9.53 19.09 -9.10
C GLU A 217 8.88 19.20 -7.70
N LEU A 218 7.68 18.64 -7.53
CA LEU A 218 6.90 18.79 -6.30
C LEU A 218 7.68 18.43 -5.01
N PRO A 219 8.41 17.30 -4.92
CA PRO A 219 9.17 16.94 -3.71
C PRO A 219 10.31 17.92 -3.38
N ALA A 220 10.86 18.62 -4.38
CA ALA A 220 11.94 19.60 -4.17
C ALA A 220 11.47 20.91 -3.52
N LEU A 221 10.16 21.14 -3.45
CA LEU A 221 9.53 22.33 -2.85
C LEU A 221 9.17 22.15 -1.37
N LEU A 222 9.46 20.97 -0.79
CA LEU A 222 9.10 20.63 0.58
C LEU A 222 10.10 21.21 1.58
N GLY A 223 9.59 21.68 2.71
CA GLY A 223 10.36 22.22 3.82
C GLY A 223 10.18 21.44 5.14
N ALA A 224 10.79 21.93 6.19
CA ALA A 224 10.95 21.26 7.49
C ALA A 224 9.63 20.77 8.15
N GLN A 225 8.52 21.46 7.92
CA GLN A 225 7.23 21.07 8.48
C GLN A 225 6.40 20.15 7.59
N ASP A 226 6.83 19.96 6.32
CA ASP A 226 6.13 19.12 5.36
C ASP A 226 6.45 17.64 5.57
N VAL A 227 5.66 16.79 4.94
CA VAL A 227 5.79 15.34 4.96
C VAL A 227 5.69 14.83 3.53
N LEU A 228 6.55 13.88 3.18
CA LEU A 228 6.47 13.12 1.93
C LEU A 228 6.17 11.66 2.24
N ALA A 229 5.02 11.17 1.79
CA ALA A 229 4.70 9.75 1.79
C ALA A 229 4.68 9.23 0.35
N PHE A 230 5.51 8.25 0.07
CA PHE A 230 5.75 7.69 -1.25
C PHE A 230 5.50 6.19 -1.26
N THR A 231 4.74 5.70 -2.25
CA THR A 231 4.63 4.29 -2.59
C THR A 231 5.07 4.09 -4.03
N GLY A 232 6.02 3.19 -4.26
CA GLY A 232 6.54 2.89 -5.59
C GLY A 232 7.83 2.07 -5.55
N SER A 233 8.72 2.24 -6.56
CA SER A 233 9.99 1.49 -6.62
C SER A 233 11.00 1.99 -5.58
N GLY A 234 11.82 1.05 -5.05
CA GLY A 234 12.92 1.36 -4.12
C GLY A 234 13.90 2.39 -4.67
N ASP A 235 14.23 2.33 -5.96
CA ASP A 235 15.11 3.30 -6.64
C ASP A 235 14.54 4.73 -6.60
N THR A 236 13.22 4.87 -6.77
CA THR A 236 12.58 6.19 -6.68
C THR A 236 12.53 6.67 -5.23
N GLY A 237 12.21 5.79 -4.28
CA GLY A 237 12.26 6.11 -2.85
C GLY A 237 13.64 6.58 -2.41
N ALA A 238 14.72 5.91 -2.85
CA ALA A 238 16.10 6.31 -2.58
C ALA A 238 16.41 7.71 -3.16
N ARG A 239 16.01 7.98 -4.41
CA ARG A 239 16.19 9.32 -5.02
C ARG A 239 15.45 10.41 -4.27
N LEU A 240 14.23 10.15 -3.82
CA LEU A 240 13.44 11.12 -3.04
C LEU A 240 14.09 11.43 -1.70
N ARG A 241 14.62 10.43 -0.99
CA ARG A 241 15.36 10.62 0.26
C ARG A 241 16.67 11.38 0.08
N ALA A 242 17.30 11.26 -1.10
CA ALA A 242 18.55 11.93 -1.42
C ALA A 242 18.38 13.38 -1.92
N LEU A 243 17.16 13.89 -2.01
CA LEU A 243 16.93 15.28 -2.42
C LEU A 243 17.59 16.25 -1.44
N PRO A 244 18.32 17.30 -1.94
CA PRO A 244 19.04 18.23 -1.07
C PRO A 244 18.18 18.96 -0.03
N ASN A 245 16.93 19.31 -0.39
CA ASN A 245 15.99 19.92 0.55
C ASN A 245 15.52 18.92 1.61
N VAL A 246 15.26 17.66 1.22
CA VAL A 246 14.85 16.60 2.16
C VAL A 246 15.91 16.42 3.24
N ILE A 247 17.19 16.40 2.84
CA ILE A 247 18.32 16.25 3.78
C ILE A 247 18.49 17.51 4.65
N ARG A 248 18.56 18.70 4.03
CA ARG A 248 18.87 19.94 4.74
C ARG A 248 17.75 20.42 5.65
N GLU A 249 16.50 20.27 5.21
CA GLU A 249 15.32 20.69 5.98
C GLU A 249 14.79 19.58 6.89
N SER A 250 15.41 18.39 6.86
CA SER A 250 14.94 17.21 7.60
C SER A 250 13.46 16.92 7.33
N VAL A 251 13.06 16.98 6.06
CA VAL A 251 11.70 16.65 5.63
C VAL A 251 11.40 15.23 6.05
N ARG A 252 10.27 14.99 6.70
CA ARG A 252 9.89 13.65 7.11
C ARG A 252 9.42 12.86 5.91
N VAL A 253 10.09 11.72 5.63
CA VAL A 253 9.82 10.88 4.45
C VAL A 253 9.42 9.48 4.89
N ASN A 254 8.23 9.04 4.48
CA ASN A 254 7.81 7.63 4.53
C ASN A 254 7.94 7.03 3.13
N VAL A 255 8.52 5.83 3.05
CA VAL A 255 8.67 5.09 1.79
C VAL A 255 8.13 3.69 1.99
N GLU A 256 7.16 3.32 1.18
CA GLU A 256 6.75 1.95 0.92
C GLU A 256 7.25 1.57 -0.47
N ALA A 257 8.07 0.52 -0.54
CA ALA A 257 8.75 0.17 -1.78
C ALA A 257 8.75 -1.34 -2.02
N ASP A 258 9.71 -1.81 -2.81
CA ASP A 258 9.88 -3.19 -3.23
C ASP A 258 9.74 -4.18 -2.07
N SER A 259 9.06 -5.29 -2.30
CA SER A 259 8.82 -6.29 -1.26
C SER A 259 9.05 -7.70 -1.77
N LEU A 260 9.80 -8.50 -1.03
CA LEU A 260 9.95 -9.92 -1.29
C LEU A 260 9.22 -10.74 -0.22
N ASN A 261 7.89 -10.62 -0.23
CA ASN A 261 7.02 -11.34 0.70
C ASN A 261 7.16 -12.85 0.53
N ALA A 262 7.04 -13.58 1.64
CA ALA A 262 7.15 -15.02 1.65
C ALA A 262 5.90 -15.68 2.26
N ALA A 263 5.51 -16.84 1.73
CA ALA A 263 4.62 -17.78 2.38
C ALA A 263 5.44 -19.00 2.78
N VAL A 264 5.40 -19.37 4.06
CA VAL A 264 6.19 -20.47 4.63
C VAL A 264 5.27 -21.54 5.16
N LEU A 265 5.41 -22.76 4.64
CA LEU A 265 4.67 -23.94 5.07
C LEU A 265 5.51 -24.71 6.09
N GLY A 266 4.93 -25.02 7.26
CA GLY A 266 5.57 -25.79 8.32
C GLY A 266 5.77 -27.27 7.93
N PRO A 267 6.75 -27.95 8.57
CA PRO A 267 7.05 -29.36 8.27
C PRO A 267 5.99 -30.35 8.78
N ASP A 268 5.14 -29.91 9.69
CA ASP A 268 4.02 -30.65 10.29
C ASP A 268 2.79 -30.70 9.38
N VAL A 269 2.74 -29.87 8.32
CA VAL A 269 1.57 -29.78 7.44
C VAL A 269 1.58 -30.89 6.41
N GLU A 270 0.60 -31.77 6.52
CA GLU A 270 0.41 -32.90 5.60
C GLU A 270 -0.34 -32.47 4.33
N GLN A 271 0.01 -33.07 3.20
CA GLN A 271 -0.70 -32.88 1.91
C GLN A 271 -2.19 -33.25 2.09
N GLY A 272 -3.10 -32.39 1.58
CA GLY A 272 -4.54 -32.59 1.65
C GLY A 272 -5.17 -32.26 2.99
N SER A 273 -4.42 -31.76 3.98
CA SER A 273 -4.99 -31.21 5.21
C SER A 273 -5.64 -29.84 4.97
N ASP A 274 -6.54 -29.43 5.85
CA ASP A 274 -7.20 -28.10 5.77
C ASP A 274 -6.18 -26.95 5.76
N MET A 275 -5.07 -27.10 6.49
CA MET A 275 -3.96 -26.11 6.51
C MET A 275 -3.24 -26.05 5.16
N TYR A 276 -3.00 -27.19 4.55
CA TYR A 276 -2.39 -27.30 3.24
C TYR A 276 -3.27 -26.64 2.16
N GLU A 277 -4.56 -26.92 2.16
CA GLU A 277 -5.52 -26.34 1.22
C GLU A 277 -5.64 -24.80 1.40
N LEU A 278 -5.63 -24.32 2.64
CA LEU A 278 -5.61 -22.89 2.95
C LEU A 278 -4.34 -22.22 2.38
N PHE A 279 -3.17 -22.84 2.60
CA PHE A 279 -1.89 -22.36 2.08
C PHE A 279 -1.91 -22.24 0.55
N LEU A 280 -2.33 -23.30 -0.16
CA LEU A 280 -2.41 -23.29 -1.63
C LEU A 280 -3.34 -22.18 -2.14
N LYS A 281 -4.52 -22.06 -1.52
CA LYS A 281 -5.52 -21.04 -1.86
C LYS A 281 -4.99 -19.62 -1.66
N ASP A 282 -4.31 -19.36 -0.54
CA ASP A 282 -3.74 -18.05 -0.26
C ASP A 282 -2.62 -17.72 -1.24
N VAL A 283 -1.73 -18.67 -1.55
CA VAL A 283 -0.65 -18.50 -2.53
C VAL A 283 -1.22 -18.24 -3.92
N GLN A 284 -2.16 -19.06 -4.39
CA GLN A 284 -2.79 -18.90 -5.72
C GLN A 284 -3.49 -17.54 -5.83
N ARG A 285 -4.27 -17.15 -4.80
CA ARG A 285 -4.95 -15.85 -4.77
C ARG A 285 -3.95 -14.69 -4.84
N ASP A 286 -2.88 -14.74 -4.06
CA ASP A 286 -1.91 -13.65 -3.99
C ASP A 286 -1.06 -13.52 -5.26
N ILE A 287 -0.80 -14.61 -5.98
CA ILE A 287 -0.15 -14.57 -7.29
C ILE A 287 -1.05 -13.93 -8.36
N THR A 288 -2.37 -14.17 -8.31
CA THR A 288 -3.27 -13.84 -9.41
C THR A 288 -4.12 -12.60 -9.20
N GLN A 289 -4.45 -12.25 -7.96
CA GLN A 289 -5.24 -11.07 -7.63
C GLN A 289 -4.52 -9.80 -8.11
N LYS A 290 -5.24 -8.93 -8.85
CA LYS A 290 -4.68 -7.74 -9.51
C LYS A 290 -3.49 -8.05 -10.43
N ALA A 291 -3.50 -9.24 -11.06
CA ALA A 291 -2.36 -9.76 -11.84
C ALA A 291 -1.03 -9.73 -11.06
N GLY A 292 -1.07 -10.03 -9.76
CA GLY A 292 0.09 -10.01 -8.86
C GLY A 292 0.68 -8.62 -8.59
N GLN A 293 0.04 -7.54 -9.04
CA GLN A 293 0.49 -6.17 -8.85
C GLN A 293 0.04 -5.62 -7.47
N LYS A 294 0.38 -6.36 -6.43
CA LYS A 294 0.19 -5.97 -5.03
C LYS A 294 1.53 -5.90 -4.32
N CYS A 295 1.74 -4.87 -3.53
CA CYS A 295 2.92 -4.74 -2.69
C CYS A 295 3.04 -5.89 -1.67
N THR A 296 1.90 -6.47 -1.28
CA THR A 296 1.79 -7.60 -0.35
C THR A 296 1.75 -8.97 -1.01
N ALA A 297 1.81 -9.06 -2.35
CA ALA A 297 1.73 -10.35 -3.05
C ALA A 297 2.88 -11.30 -2.67
N ILE A 298 2.57 -12.57 -2.51
CA ILE A 298 3.55 -13.62 -2.24
C ILE A 298 4.48 -13.77 -3.46
N ARG A 299 5.78 -13.56 -3.24
CA ARG A 299 6.83 -13.72 -4.26
C ARG A 299 7.62 -15.00 -4.07
N ARG A 300 7.74 -15.47 -2.82
CA ARG A 300 8.54 -16.64 -2.45
C ARG A 300 7.67 -17.60 -1.65
N VAL A 301 7.56 -18.82 -2.14
CA VAL A 301 6.79 -19.92 -1.58
C VAL A 301 7.79 -20.91 -0.99
N VAL A 302 8.00 -20.89 0.33
CA VAL A 302 9.00 -21.68 1.04
C VAL A 302 8.32 -22.90 1.64
N VAL A 303 8.72 -24.10 1.21
CA VAL A 303 8.02 -25.34 1.54
C VAL A 303 8.99 -26.46 1.94
N PRO A 304 8.60 -27.37 2.84
CA PRO A 304 9.43 -28.53 3.16
C PRO A 304 9.78 -29.34 1.90
N ALA A 305 11.06 -29.71 1.73
CA ALA A 305 11.55 -30.42 0.56
C ALA A 305 10.81 -31.75 0.34
N ALA A 306 10.36 -32.39 1.43
CA ALA A 306 9.63 -33.67 1.37
C ALA A 306 8.32 -33.59 0.57
N ILE A 307 7.64 -32.43 0.57
CA ILE A 307 6.35 -32.22 -0.10
C ILE A 307 6.42 -31.16 -1.21
N ALA A 308 7.59 -30.62 -1.50
CA ALA A 308 7.77 -29.57 -2.51
C ALA A 308 7.27 -29.96 -3.91
N GLY A 309 7.41 -31.25 -4.27
CA GLY A 309 6.87 -31.79 -5.51
C GLY A 309 5.35 -31.73 -5.57
N ALA A 310 4.67 -32.16 -4.52
CA ALA A 310 3.21 -32.11 -4.41
C ALA A 310 2.69 -30.66 -4.43
N VAL A 311 3.27 -29.78 -3.62
CA VAL A 311 2.91 -28.33 -3.61
C VAL A 311 3.07 -27.71 -5.00
N ARG A 312 4.17 -28.03 -5.71
CA ARG A 312 4.38 -27.55 -7.08
C ARG A 312 3.25 -28.00 -8.01
N ASP A 313 2.93 -29.29 -7.99
CA ASP A 313 1.97 -29.88 -8.92
C ASP A 313 0.54 -29.38 -8.65
N ASP A 314 0.16 -29.26 -7.38
CA ASP A 314 -1.13 -28.72 -6.96
C ASP A 314 -1.25 -27.20 -7.30
N LEU A 315 -0.19 -26.40 -7.10
CA LEU A 315 -0.17 -25.00 -7.52
C LEU A 315 -0.24 -24.86 -9.06
N VAL A 316 0.41 -25.74 -9.82
CA VAL A 316 0.33 -25.76 -11.30
C VAL A 316 -1.11 -26.00 -11.75
N GLU A 317 -1.83 -26.92 -11.12
CA GLU A 317 -3.25 -27.18 -11.41
C GLU A 317 -4.10 -25.95 -11.12
N LEU A 318 -3.95 -25.37 -9.92
CA LEU A 318 -4.70 -24.16 -9.51
C LEU A 318 -4.43 -22.95 -10.40
N LEU A 319 -3.17 -22.71 -10.77
CA LEU A 319 -2.79 -21.60 -11.66
C LEU A 319 -3.26 -21.84 -13.09
N GLY A 320 -3.29 -23.12 -13.54
CA GLY A 320 -3.81 -23.53 -14.85
C GLY A 320 -5.30 -23.27 -15.02
N ALA A 321 -6.06 -23.30 -13.92
CA ALA A 321 -7.49 -23.00 -13.93
C ALA A 321 -7.79 -21.47 -14.01
N VAL A 322 -6.79 -20.60 -13.88
CA VAL A 322 -6.99 -19.14 -13.89
C VAL A 322 -7.18 -18.62 -15.31
N ARG A 323 -8.39 -18.19 -15.63
CA ARG A 323 -8.68 -17.60 -16.94
C ARG A 323 -8.19 -16.16 -17.02
N VAL A 324 -7.22 -15.91 -17.88
CA VAL A 324 -6.64 -14.59 -18.15
C VAL A 324 -7.34 -13.95 -19.34
N GLY A 325 -7.72 -12.67 -19.26
CA GLY A 325 -8.39 -11.99 -20.35
C GLY A 325 -8.89 -10.60 -20.05
N ASN A 326 -9.78 -10.11 -20.91
CA ASN A 326 -10.42 -8.80 -20.74
C ASN A 326 -11.21 -8.77 -19.43
N PRO A 327 -10.85 -7.90 -18.48
CA PRO A 327 -11.46 -7.85 -17.14
C PRO A 327 -12.94 -7.42 -17.14
N ALA A 328 -13.44 -6.91 -18.25
CA ALA A 328 -14.87 -6.59 -18.42
C ALA A 328 -15.74 -7.86 -18.57
N ARG A 329 -15.15 -9.05 -18.73
CA ARG A 329 -15.86 -10.32 -18.84
C ARG A 329 -15.99 -10.99 -17.47
N ASP A 330 -17.17 -11.50 -17.16
CA ASP A 330 -17.48 -12.14 -15.87
C ASP A 330 -16.72 -13.48 -15.64
N ASP A 331 -16.30 -14.15 -16.72
CA ASP A 331 -15.58 -15.42 -16.68
C ASP A 331 -14.05 -15.27 -16.56
N VAL A 332 -13.52 -14.05 -16.61
CA VAL A 332 -12.10 -13.74 -16.42
C VAL A 332 -11.78 -13.62 -14.93
N ARG A 333 -10.65 -14.20 -14.52
CA ARG A 333 -10.16 -14.21 -13.14
C ARG A 333 -8.89 -13.39 -12.94
N MET A 334 -8.15 -13.11 -14.02
CA MET A 334 -6.97 -12.26 -13.99
C MET A 334 -6.97 -11.34 -15.23
N GLY A 335 -6.87 -10.03 -14.99
CA GLY A 335 -6.74 -9.00 -16.01
C GLY A 335 -5.28 -8.81 -16.48
N PRO A 336 -5.02 -7.75 -17.29
CA PRO A 336 -3.69 -7.38 -17.73
C PRO A 336 -2.87 -6.72 -16.62
N LEU A 337 -1.57 -6.53 -16.86
CA LEU A 337 -0.74 -5.58 -16.15
C LEU A 337 -1.13 -4.14 -16.52
N ALA A 338 -0.85 -3.18 -15.65
CA ALA A 338 -1.37 -1.82 -15.79
C ALA A 338 -0.77 -1.04 -16.97
N THR A 339 0.45 -1.36 -17.39
CA THR A 339 1.15 -0.65 -18.46
C THR A 339 2.06 -1.57 -19.28
N ALA A 340 2.42 -1.14 -20.50
CA ALA A 340 3.41 -1.84 -21.32
C ALA A 340 4.77 -2.00 -20.61
N THR A 341 5.19 -1.00 -19.84
CA THR A 341 6.44 -1.04 -19.07
C THR A 341 6.37 -2.15 -18.01
N GLN A 342 5.26 -2.26 -17.28
CA GLN A 342 5.08 -3.32 -16.29
C GLN A 342 5.11 -4.72 -16.93
N LEU A 343 4.55 -4.86 -18.14
CA LEU A 343 4.63 -6.11 -18.88
C LEU A 343 6.07 -6.45 -19.29
N ALA A 344 6.82 -5.48 -19.81
CA ALA A 344 8.22 -5.67 -20.17
C ALA A 344 9.08 -6.05 -18.95
N ASP A 345 8.91 -5.36 -17.83
CA ASP A 345 9.62 -5.62 -16.57
C ASP A 345 9.28 -7.01 -16.00
N ALA A 346 8.00 -7.41 -16.05
CA ALA A 346 7.56 -8.73 -15.58
C ALA A 346 8.17 -9.85 -16.45
N ARG A 347 8.17 -9.72 -17.78
CA ARG A 347 8.78 -10.67 -18.70
C ARG A 347 10.28 -10.83 -18.46
N ALA A 348 11.02 -9.70 -18.37
CA ALA A 348 12.44 -9.72 -18.04
C ALA A 348 12.71 -10.36 -16.67
N GLY A 349 11.81 -10.14 -15.70
CA GLY A 349 11.86 -10.77 -14.39
C GLY A 349 11.70 -12.29 -14.45
N VAL A 350 10.74 -12.78 -15.22
CA VAL A 350 10.55 -14.22 -15.45
C VAL A 350 11.77 -14.85 -16.11
N GLU A 351 12.33 -14.23 -17.15
CA GLU A 351 13.53 -14.72 -17.83
C GLU A 351 14.73 -14.81 -16.88
N ARG A 352 14.92 -13.81 -16.02
CA ARG A 352 15.98 -13.82 -14.99
C ARG A 352 15.80 -14.95 -13.99
N LEU A 353 14.58 -15.19 -13.49
CA LEU A 353 14.29 -16.28 -12.56
C LEU A 353 14.47 -17.65 -13.23
N ALA A 354 14.06 -17.78 -14.49
CA ALA A 354 14.18 -19.01 -15.28
C ALA A 354 15.63 -19.37 -15.66
N ALA A 355 16.56 -18.42 -15.55
CA ALA A 355 17.99 -18.69 -15.75
C ALA A 355 18.62 -19.51 -14.60
N GLU A 356 18.03 -19.48 -13.40
CA GLU A 356 18.47 -20.26 -12.24
C GLU A 356 17.49 -21.37 -11.87
N GLY A 357 16.18 -21.12 -12.03
CA GLY A 357 15.10 -22.04 -11.70
C GLY A 357 14.46 -22.66 -12.93
N ARG A 358 13.62 -23.64 -12.71
CA ARG A 358 12.83 -24.28 -13.76
C ARG A 358 11.42 -23.69 -13.79
N LEU A 359 10.95 -23.24 -14.96
CA LEU A 359 9.55 -22.88 -15.16
C LEU A 359 8.66 -24.11 -14.89
N ALA A 360 7.92 -24.10 -13.80
CA ALA A 360 6.94 -25.13 -13.48
C ALA A 360 5.59 -24.82 -14.14
N PHE A 361 5.22 -23.54 -14.25
CA PHE A 361 4.01 -23.11 -14.93
C PHE A 361 4.20 -21.70 -15.55
N GLY A 362 3.50 -21.46 -16.67
CA GLY A 362 3.49 -20.17 -17.35
C GLY A 362 4.77 -19.85 -18.12
N SER A 363 4.87 -18.66 -18.67
CA SER A 363 6.06 -18.19 -19.40
C SER A 363 6.06 -16.67 -19.59
N ALA A 364 7.20 -16.13 -20.05
CA ALA A 364 7.34 -14.74 -20.49
C ALA A 364 6.76 -14.46 -21.89
N ALA A 365 6.35 -15.52 -22.62
CA ALA A 365 5.85 -15.41 -23.98
C ALA A 365 4.53 -14.62 -24.07
N PRO A 366 4.21 -14.04 -25.23
CA PRO A 366 2.89 -13.47 -25.48
C PRO A 366 1.76 -14.47 -25.20
N LEU A 367 0.71 -13.98 -24.54
CA LEU A 367 -0.46 -14.77 -24.18
C LEU A 367 -1.67 -14.38 -25.05
N ALA A 368 -2.38 -15.37 -25.60
CA ALA A 368 -3.70 -15.15 -26.20
C ALA A 368 -4.74 -15.02 -25.09
N ALA A 369 -5.07 -13.77 -24.74
CA ALA A 369 -5.98 -13.46 -23.64
C ALA A 369 -7.46 -13.59 -24.09
N ALA A 370 -8.33 -14.08 -23.20
CA ALA A 370 -9.74 -14.29 -23.52
C ALA A 370 -10.47 -12.96 -23.77
N GLY A 371 -11.17 -12.85 -24.91
CA GLY A 371 -11.97 -11.66 -25.26
C GLY A 371 -11.15 -10.41 -25.57
N VAL A 372 -9.96 -10.60 -26.12
CA VAL A 372 -9.02 -9.55 -26.54
C VAL A 372 -8.55 -9.81 -27.97
N ASP A 373 -8.40 -8.77 -28.76
CA ASP A 373 -7.83 -8.86 -30.09
C ASP A 373 -6.37 -9.34 -30.05
N ALA A 374 -5.97 -10.13 -31.06
CA ALA A 374 -4.61 -10.68 -31.12
C ALA A 374 -3.55 -9.58 -31.06
N GLY A 375 -2.58 -9.72 -30.14
CA GLY A 375 -1.48 -8.78 -29.96
C GLY A 375 -1.82 -7.52 -29.18
N LYS A 376 -3.03 -7.37 -28.67
CA LYS A 376 -3.47 -6.25 -27.84
C LYS A 376 -3.36 -6.58 -26.36
N GLY A 377 -3.20 -5.51 -25.55
CA GLY A 377 -3.21 -5.53 -24.09
C GLY A 377 -1.92 -6.05 -23.44
N TYR A 378 -1.79 -5.77 -22.16
CA TYR A 378 -0.55 -6.02 -21.42
C TYR A 378 -0.63 -7.32 -20.61
N PHE A 379 -0.91 -8.45 -21.30
CA PHE A 379 -1.16 -9.74 -20.66
C PHE A 379 0.08 -10.60 -20.50
N ILE A 380 0.13 -11.28 -19.36
CA ILE A 380 1.09 -12.36 -19.05
C ILE A 380 0.33 -13.47 -18.30
N SER A 381 0.74 -14.73 -18.48
CA SER A 381 0.20 -15.83 -17.66
C SER A 381 0.64 -15.70 -16.21
N PRO A 382 -0.05 -16.32 -15.24
CA PRO A 382 0.56 -16.64 -13.97
C PRO A 382 1.82 -17.47 -14.20
N VAL A 383 2.87 -17.24 -13.40
CA VAL A 383 4.16 -17.94 -13.54
C VAL A 383 4.60 -18.49 -12.18
N LEU A 384 4.96 -19.77 -12.17
CA LEU A 384 5.61 -20.43 -11.05
C LEU A 384 6.99 -20.93 -11.49
N VAL A 385 8.05 -20.46 -10.83
CA VAL A 385 9.43 -20.90 -11.03
C VAL A 385 9.83 -21.80 -9.86
N ALA A 386 10.21 -23.04 -10.10
CA ALA A 386 10.66 -23.99 -9.09
C ALA A 386 12.19 -24.01 -9.03
N PHE A 387 12.74 -23.88 -7.83
CA PHE A 387 14.16 -24.03 -7.54
C PHE A 387 14.43 -25.39 -6.90
N GLU A 388 15.62 -25.93 -7.07
CA GLU A 388 16.00 -27.23 -6.48
C GLU A 388 16.28 -27.11 -4.98
N ALA A 389 16.87 -25.97 -4.54
CA ALA A 389 17.15 -25.69 -3.14
C ALA A 389 16.99 -24.19 -2.86
N GLY A 390 16.13 -23.84 -1.91
CA GLY A 390 15.86 -22.45 -1.55
C GLY A 390 17.09 -21.71 -1.04
N ALA A 391 17.92 -22.39 -0.24
CA ALA A 391 19.15 -21.81 0.30
C ALA A 391 20.22 -21.48 -0.77
N ALA A 392 20.23 -22.15 -1.90
CA ALA A 392 21.19 -21.93 -2.99
C ALA A 392 20.73 -20.88 -4.02
N ALA A 393 19.43 -20.60 -4.11
CA ALA A 393 18.87 -19.63 -5.04
C ALA A 393 19.40 -18.21 -4.79
N THR A 394 19.64 -17.44 -5.86
CA THR A 394 20.12 -16.05 -5.79
C THR A 394 19.18 -15.05 -6.43
N ALA A 395 18.82 -15.22 -7.70
CA ALA A 395 18.00 -14.28 -8.45
C ALA A 395 16.64 -13.97 -7.79
N VAL A 396 16.07 -14.93 -7.07
CA VAL A 396 14.79 -14.80 -6.36
C VAL A 396 14.84 -13.85 -5.16
N HIS A 397 16.05 -13.56 -4.65
CA HIS A 397 16.27 -12.67 -3.51
C HIS A 397 16.76 -11.27 -3.92
N ASP A 398 17.16 -11.08 -5.18
CA ASP A 398 17.75 -9.83 -5.64
C ASP A 398 16.72 -8.77 -5.99
N ARG A 399 15.70 -9.14 -6.75
CA ARG A 399 14.75 -8.17 -7.30
C ARG A 399 13.32 -8.70 -7.32
N GLU A 400 12.38 -7.86 -6.90
CA GLU A 400 10.96 -8.13 -7.03
C GLU A 400 10.55 -8.18 -8.51
N VAL A 401 9.71 -9.16 -8.87
CA VAL A 401 8.97 -9.17 -10.13
C VAL A 401 7.54 -8.76 -9.83
N PHE A 402 7.19 -7.51 -10.17
CA PHE A 402 5.90 -6.93 -9.83
C PHE A 402 4.83 -7.35 -10.85
N GLY A 403 4.38 -8.59 -10.72
CA GLY A 403 3.44 -9.25 -11.62
C GLY A 403 2.99 -10.59 -11.04
N PRO A 404 2.26 -11.41 -11.81
CA PRO A 404 1.70 -12.69 -11.34
C PRO A 404 2.79 -13.80 -11.34
N VAL A 405 3.87 -13.56 -10.60
CA VAL A 405 5.07 -14.41 -10.60
C VAL A 405 5.47 -14.76 -9.16
N ALA A 406 5.63 -16.06 -8.90
CA ALA A 406 6.18 -16.53 -7.64
C ALA A 406 7.24 -17.63 -7.87
N SER A 407 8.08 -17.82 -6.85
CA SER A 407 9.15 -18.82 -6.84
C SER A 407 8.95 -19.82 -5.72
N LEU A 408 8.98 -21.11 -6.04
CA LEU A 408 8.91 -22.22 -5.08
C LEU A 408 10.32 -22.57 -4.61
N LEU A 409 10.53 -22.54 -3.31
CA LEU A 409 11.83 -22.68 -2.63
C LEU A 409 11.76 -23.81 -1.60
N PRO A 410 12.28 -25.00 -1.91
CA PRO A 410 12.35 -26.09 -0.94
C PRO A 410 13.33 -25.78 0.20
N TYR A 411 12.98 -26.21 1.43
CA TYR A 411 13.84 -26.17 2.61
C TYR A 411 13.73 -27.50 3.39
N SER A 412 14.63 -27.74 4.34
CA SER A 412 14.72 -29.02 5.08
C SER A 412 13.56 -29.30 6.05
N GLY A 413 12.77 -28.28 6.41
CA GLY A 413 11.79 -28.31 7.51
C GLY A 413 12.29 -27.60 8.77
N ASP A 414 13.58 -27.28 8.87
CA ASP A 414 14.17 -26.55 9.99
C ASP A 414 13.75 -25.08 9.94
N ALA A 415 13.24 -24.55 11.06
CA ALA A 415 12.81 -23.17 11.17
C ALA A 415 13.95 -22.17 10.89
N ALA A 416 15.17 -22.46 11.34
CA ALA A 416 16.32 -21.59 11.11
C ALA A 416 16.69 -21.49 9.62
N GLU A 417 16.55 -22.57 8.84
CA GLU A 417 16.75 -22.53 7.39
C GLU A 417 15.65 -21.71 6.69
N ALA A 418 14.37 -21.89 7.07
CA ALA A 418 13.28 -21.08 6.55
C ALA A 418 13.51 -19.59 6.83
N VAL A 419 13.89 -19.24 8.06
CA VAL A 419 14.27 -17.87 8.46
C VAL A 419 15.42 -17.33 7.59
N ALA A 420 16.48 -18.11 7.41
CA ALA A 420 17.63 -17.71 6.59
C ALA A 420 17.23 -17.43 5.12
N ILE A 421 16.38 -18.26 4.51
CA ILE A 421 15.87 -18.07 3.15
C ILE A 421 15.02 -16.78 3.08
N VAL A 422 14.14 -16.57 4.05
CA VAL A 422 13.28 -15.37 4.10
C VAL A 422 14.11 -14.10 4.28
N ALA A 423 15.07 -14.12 5.20
CA ALA A 423 15.95 -12.98 5.51
C ALA A 423 16.77 -12.50 4.30
N ARG A 424 17.17 -13.39 3.38
CA ARG A 424 17.88 -13.03 2.14
C ARG A 424 17.11 -12.07 1.24
N GLY A 425 15.79 -11.99 1.40
CA GLY A 425 14.97 -10.99 0.72
C GLY A 425 15.27 -9.54 1.11
N ASN A 426 16.05 -9.31 2.16
CA ASN A 426 16.43 -7.98 2.64
C ASN A 426 15.24 -7.04 2.90
N GLY A 427 14.17 -7.60 3.41
CA GLY A 427 12.96 -6.86 3.80
C GLY A 427 11.72 -7.20 2.96
N GLY A 428 10.58 -7.05 3.59
CA GLY A 428 9.27 -7.28 2.99
C GLY A 428 8.16 -6.63 3.82
N LEU A 429 6.99 -6.53 3.24
CA LEU A 429 5.81 -5.96 3.88
C LEU A 429 5.08 -7.01 4.73
N VAL A 430 4.98 -8.25 4.23
CA VAL A 430 4.31 -9.33 4.94
C VAL A 430 4.97 -10.68 4.65
N SER A 431 5.09 -11.52 5.69
CA SER A 431 5.24 -12.96 5.53
C SER A 431 4.05 -13.69 6.12
N SER A 432 3.67 -14.82 5.52
CA SER A 432 2.62 -15.69 6.04
C SER A 432 3.20 -17.06 6.42
N LEU A 433 2.79 -17.60 7.55
CA LEU A 433 3.23 -18.88 8.07
C LEU A 433 2.02 -19.80 8.30
N TYR A 434 2.18 -21.06 7.99
CA TYR A 434 1.14 -22.08 8.07
C TYR A 434 1.72 -23.32 8.76
N SER A 435 1.35 -23.54 10.01
CA SER A 435 1.79 -24.67 10.85
C SER A 435 0.91 -24.74 12.09
N ASP A 436 0.74 -25.94 12.65
CA ASP A 436 0.14 -26.16 13.95
C ASP A 436 1.20 -26.49 15.03
N ASP A 437 2.49 -26.61 14.65
CA ASP A 437 3.61 -26.82 15.57
C ASP A 437 3.99 -25.48 16.24
N GLY A 438 3.65 -25.35 17.52
CA GLY A 438 3.87 -24.11 18.29
C GLY A 438 5.33 -23.76 18.49
N ASP A 439 6.22 -24.73 18.65
CA ASP A 439 7.66 -24.50 18.86
C ASP A 439 8.29 -24.04 17.55
N TRP A 440 7.99 -24.72 16.46
CA TRP A 440 8.43 -24.30 15.13
C TRP A 440 7.93 -22.90 14.76
N LEU A 441 6.63 -22.61 15.03
CA LEU A 441 6.06 -21.28 14.78
C LEU A 441 6.75 -20.20 15.59
N GLN A 442 7.06 -20.45 16.87
CA GLN A 442 7.75 -19.47 17.71
C GLN A 442 9.10 -19.09 17.10
N ASP A 443 9.91 -20.09 16.73
CA ASP A 443 11.23 -19.87 16.16
C ASP A 443 11.14 -19.16 14.79
N ALA A 444 10.24 -19.60 13.93
CA ALA A 444 10.05 -19.03 12.60
C ALA A 444 9.52 -17.59 12.69
N VAL A 445 8.50 -17.31 13.52
CA VAL A 445 7.90 -15.97 13.66
C VAL A 445 8.93 -14.97 14.16
N PHE A 446 9.61 -15.26 15.26
CA PHE A 446 10.55 -14.29 15.84
C PHE A 446 11.85 -14.19 15.04
N GLY A 447 12.21 -15.22 14.28
CA GLY A 447 13.32 -15.16 13.33
C GLY A 447 13.01 -14.33 12.09
N ILE A 448 11.78 -14.38 11.56
CA ILE A 448 11.32 -13.65 10.38
C ILE A 448 10.92 -12.20 10.70
N ALA A 449 10.35 -11.94 11.88
CA ALA A 449 9.80 -10.64 12.26
C ALA A 449 10.74 -9.44 12.05
N PRO A 450 12.06 -9.51 12.32
CA PRO A 450 12.98 -8.40 12.04
C PRO A 450 13.06 -7.99 10.56
N HIS A 451 12.62 -8.86 9.65
CA HIS A 451 12.72 -8.68 8.20
C HIS A 451 11.41 -8.26 7.54
N HIS A 452 10.30 -8.18 8.29
CA HIS A 452 8.98 -7.87 7.74
C HIS A 452 8.21 -6.89 8.64
N GLY A 453 7.34 -6.11 8.02
CA GLY A 453 6.46 -5.22 8.77
C GLY A 453 5.30 -5.96 9.43
N ARG A 454 4.87 -7.09 8.86
CA ARG A 454 3.73 -7.88 9.35
C ARG A 454 3.96 -9.37 9.15
N ILE A 455 3.55 -10.16 10.12
CA ILE A 455 3.47 -11.62 10.04
C ILE A 455 2.00 -12.03 10.09
N PHE A 456 1.57 -12.81 9.10
CA PHE A 456 0.24 -13.42 9.06
C PHE A 456 0.35 -14.89 9.44
N LEU A 457 -0.41 -15.33 10.44
CA LEU A 457 -0.50 -16.73 10.83
C LEU A 457 -1.77 -17.32 10.23
N GLY A 458 -1.61 -18.12 9.17
CA GLY A 458 -2.72 -18.79 8.50
C GLY A 458 -3.28 -19.91 9.38
N HIS A 459 -4.60 -19.96 9.52
CA HIS A 459 -5.25 -21.05 10.24
C HIS A 459 -6.65 -21.31 9.68
N PRO A 460 -7.02 -22.57 9.34
CA PRO A 460 -8.28 -22.90 8.67
C PRO A 460 -9.54 -22.56 9.47
N LYS A 461 -9.44 -22.44 10.80
CA LYS A 461 -10.55 -22.04 11.67
C LYS A 461 -10.86 -20.54 11.67
N ILE A 462 -10.05 -19.72 11.01
CA ILE A 462 -10.35 -18.28 10.85
C ILE A 462 -11.38 -18.13 9.74
N GLU A 463 -12.65 -18.00 10.12
CA GLU A 463 -13.72 -17.75 9.16
C GLU A 463 -13.55 -16.39 8.49
N LEU A 464 -13.89 -16.30 7.20
CA LEU A 464 -13.87 -15.06 6.40
C LEU A 464 -12.52 -14.31 6.43
N SER A 465 -11.40 -15.03 6.65
CA SER A 465 -10.07 -14.42 6.60
C SER A 465 -9.85 -13.72 5.25
N PRO A 466 -9.48 -12.43 5.25
CA PRO A 466 -9.16 -11.74 4.01
C PRO A 466 -7.81 -12.18 3.42
N GLY A 467 -7.05 -13.01 4.16
CA GLY A 467 -5.75 -13.56 3.79
C GLY A 467 -4.57 -12.59 3.97
N PRO A 468 -3.33 -13.10 3.75
CA PRO A 468 -2.10 -12.38 4.07
C PRO A 468 -1.94 -11.07 3.28
N GLY A 469 -2.41 -11.02 2.04
CA GLY A 469 -2.28 -9.86 1.15
C GLY A 469 -3.14 -8.66 1.52
N THR A 470 -4.06 -8.77 2.49
CA THR A 470 -4.96 -7.67 2.87
C THR A 470 -4.34 -6.79 3.96
N VAL A 471 -4.36 -5.49 3.73
CA VAL A 471 -3.89 -4.49 4.69
C VAL A 471 -5.05 -4.06 5.59
N LEU A 472 -4.85 -4.09 6.89
CA LEU A 472 -5.84 -3.67 7.89
C LEU A 472 -5.40 -2.36 8.53
N PRO A 473 -6.27 -1.33 8.60
CA PRO A 473 -5.89 0.00 9.10
C PRO A 473 -5.49 0.04 10.59
N GLN A 474 -5.86 -0.97 11.35
CA GLN A 474 -5.49 -1.13 12.77
C GLN A 474 -4.04 -1.62 12.95
N LEU A 475 -3.46 -2.26 11.92
CA LEU A 475 -2.11 -2.80 11.95
C LEU A 475 -1.17 -2.01 11.04
N VAL A 476 0.12 -2.06 11.36
CA VAL A 476 1.14 -1.38 10.56
C VAL A 476 1.20 -1.96 9.15
N HIS A 477 1.31 -1.06 8.17
CA HIS A 477 1.67 -1.36 6.78
C HIS A 477 2.99 -0.68 6.47
N GLY A 478 3.96 -1.45 6.04
CA GLY A 478 5.34 -1.01 5.82
C GLY A 478 6.29 -2.18 6.02
N GLY A 479 7.58 -1.92 6.08
CA GLY A 479 8.56 -2.97 6.33
C GLY A 479 9.99 -2.46 6.21
N PRO A 480 10.96 -3.19 6.79
CA PRO A 480 12.37 -2.81 6.82
C PRO A 480 13.07 -3.02 5.47
N GLY A 481 14.30 -2.57 5.38
CA GLY A 481 15.19 -2.82 4.26
C GLY A 481 14.63 -2.33 2.93
N ARG A 482 14.57 -3.22 1.92
CA ARG A 482 14.04 -2.88 0.59
C ARG A 482 12.59 -2.38 0.60
N ALA A 483 11.78 -2.79 1.59
CA ALA A 483 10.41 -2.32 1.72
C ALA A 483 10.31 -0.83 2.09
N GLY A 484 11.42 -0.16 2.27
CA GLY A 484 11.51 1.28 2.42
C GLY A 484 11.69 1.76 3.85
N GLY A 485 11.55 0.91 4.87
CA GLY A 485 11.68 1.30 6.28
C GLY A 485 10.59 2.26 6.77
N GLY A 486 9.47 2.37 6.03
CA GLY A 486 8.33 3.18 6.41
C GLY A 486 7.33 2.41 7.27
N GLU A 487 6.52 3.17 8.00
CA GLU A 487 5.35 2.65 8.72
C GLU A 487 4.13 3.48 8.31
N GLU A 488 3.14 2.86 7.70
CA GLU A 488 1.85 3.47 7.40
C GLU A 488 0.77 2.78 8.23
N LEU A 489 -0.40 3.42 8.38
CA LEU A 489 -1.52 2.88 9.15
C LEU A 489 -1.15 2.56 10.62
N GLY A 490 -1.69 1.49 11.19
CA GLY A 490 -1.42 1.10 12.57
C GLY A 490 -2.22 1.88 13.62
N GLY A 491 -3.46 2.25 13.28
CA GLY A 491 -4.33 2.99 14.19
C GLY A 491 -3.73 4.33 14.62
N PRO A 492 -3.64 4.60 15.94
CA PRO A 492 -3.10 5.88 16.45
C PRO A 492 -1.62 6.12 16.06
N ARG A 493 -0.82 5.07 15.87
CA ARG A 493 0.59 5.21 15.46
C ARG A 493 0.75 5.80 14.07
N GLY A 494 -0.19 5.49 13.14
CA GLY A 494 -0.20 6.09 11.81
C GLY A 494 -0.29 7.61 11.82
N LEU A 495 -0.95 8.20 12.83
CA LEU A 495 -1.04 9.64 13.00
C LEU A 495 0.31 10.28 13.38
N ALA A 496 1.17 9.55 14.10
CA ALA A 496 2.44 10.04 14.60
C ALA A 496 3.38 10.52 13.48
N PHE A 497 3.29 9.92 12.29
CA PHE A 497 4.06 10.35 11.12
C PHE A 497 3.73 11.79 10.69
N TYR A 498 2.48 12.21 10.86
CA TYR A 498 1.96 13.54 10.49
C TYR A 498 1.95 14.52 11.68
N MET A 499 2.41 14.08 12.86
CA MET A 499 2.42 14.87 14.08
C MET A 499 3.84 15.07 14.60
N GLN A 500 4.09 16.16 15.29
CA GLN A 500 5.34 16.42 15.99
C GLN A 500 5.20 15.98 17.45
N ARG A 501 6.05 15.06 17.89
CA ARG A 501 6.16 14.67 19.30
C ARG A 501 6.97 15.72 20.07
N VAL A 502 6.40 16.22 21.17
CA VAL A 502 7.00 17.25 22.03
C VAL A 502 6.93 16.80 23.48
N ALA A 503 7.99 17.02 24.23
CA ALA A 503 7.98 16.87 25.68
C ALA A 503 7.54 18.21 26.32
N LEU A 504 6.52 18.15 27.17
CA LEU A 504 6.12 19.25 28.04
C LEU A 504 6.69 18.98 29.42
N GLU A 505 7.41 19.96 29.97
CA GLU A 505 8.02 19.86 31.29
C GLU A 505 7.56 21.05 32.16
N GLY A 506 7.21 20.78 33.41
CA GLY A 506 6.78 21.85 34.29
C GLY A 506 5.99 21.41 35.51
N ALA A 507 5.25 22.34 36.09
CA ALA A 507 4.41 22.04 37.24
C ALA A 507 3.22 21.15 36.83
N ARG A 508 3.06 20.02 37.51
CA ARG A 508 1.98 19.04 37.23
C ARG A 508 0.59 19.65 37.09
N PRO A 509 0.16 20.60 37.98
CA PRO A 509 -1.15 21.22 37.81
C PRO A 509 -1.29 22.08 36.55
N VAL A 510 -0.19 22.69 36.11
CA VAL A 510 -0.17 23.52 34.88
C VAL A 510 -0.32 22.64 33.66
N ILE A 511 0.48 21.55 33.56
CA ILE A 511 0.40 20.59 32.48
C ILE A 511 -0.99 19.94 32.45
N GLY A 512 -1.51 19.48 33.59
CA GLY A 512 -2.83 18.89 33.67
C GLY A 512 -3.96 19.82 33.24
N LYS A 513 -3.87 21.13 33.60
CA LYS A 513 -4.84 22.12 33.14
C LYS A 513 -4.74 22.37 31.62
N LEU A 514 -3.52 22.40 31.08
CA LEU A 514 -3.27 22.60 29.64
C LEU A 514 -3.83 21.44 28.81
N LEU A 515 -3.62 20.22 29.28
CA LEU A 515 -3.99 19.00 28.52
C LEU A 515 -5.45 18.59 28.74
N GLY A 516 -6.11 19.11 29.80
CA GLY A 516 -7.48 18.74 30.17
C GLY A 516 -7.60 17.29 30.65
N PRO A 517 -8.83 16.81 30.88
CA PRO A 517 -9.08 15.43 31.22
C PRO A 517 -8.67 14.54 30.03
N GLN A 518 -7.85 13.53 30.30
CA GLN A 518 -7.41 12.57 29.30
C GLN A 518 -8.52 11.56 29.06
N PRO A 519 -8.81 11.15 27.81
CA PRO A 519 -9.62 9.98 27.59
C PRO A 519 -8.92 8.80 28.23
N GLY A 520 -9.64 8.05 29.07
CA GLY A 520 -9.16 6.86 29.76
C GLY A 520 -8.89 5.69 28.82
#